data_ad26baeb3477856ccf22329cf452fe0f
#
_entry.id   ad26baeb3477856ccf22329cf452fe0f
#
_cell.length_a   1.000
_cell.length_b   1.000
_cell.length_c   1.000
_cell.angle_alpha   90.00
_cell.angle_beta   90.00
_cell.angle_gamma   90.00
#
_symmetry.space_group_name_H-M   'P 1'
#
loop_
_entity.id
_entity.type
_entity.pdbx_description
1 polymer ?
#
loop_
_entity_poly.entity_id
_entity_poly.type
_entity_poly.pdbx_seq_one_letter_code
_entity_poly.pdbx_strand_id
1 'polypeptide(L)'
;MEEANRGHESAYGKDQWTSKAIESFKSXFQTNIDVFFAFNGTAANSLVISTLCQSYHSVICSEVAHVKTDECNAPAFFSSGAKLLSSDRSSEEHNGKLTPQIIHNLVSQRQDVHFSKPQAVTITQATEVGTVYSLEEIRAISATCKELKLKLHMDGARFANACATLRCTPAEMTWKAGVDVLCFGGTKNGMAVGEAIIFFNQQLSEDFEYRCKQTGQLASKMRYLAAPWIKMLDQNYWLKYAQHANNCAQLLFTLVQNITDIKVLFPVQANGVFLEIPEKALKNLQQKGWEFYTSIGAGGARFMCSWDTTEESVRALANDIKSSTEQFSS
;
A
#
# COMPACT_ATOMS: atom_id res chain seq x y z
N MET A 1 -4.17 2.20 -23.50
CA MET A 1 -3.55 0.95 -24.01
C MET A 1 -3.68 0.81 -25.53
N GLU A 2 -4.87 0.88 -26.09
CA GLU A 2 -5.06 0.74 -27.54
C GLU A 2 -4.17 1.68 -28.37
N GLU A 3 -4.15 2.96 -28.00
CA GLU A 3 -3.30 3.94 -28.69
C GLU A 3 -1.80 3.62 -28.51
N ALA A 4 -1.39 3.22 -27.32
CA ALA A 4 0.01 2.88 -27.04
C ALA A 4 0.44 1.59 -27.76
N ASN A 5 -0.52 0.79 -28.26
CA ASN A 5 -0.23 -0.42 -29.02
C ASN A 5 -0.04 -0.15 -30.51
N ARG A 6 -0.20 1.10 -30.97
CA ARG A 6 -0.06 1.44 -32.38
C ARG A 6 1.37 1.87 -32.70
N GLY A 7 1.89 1.33 -33.79
CA GLY A 7 3.17 1.73 -34.34
C GLY A 7 4.38 1.24 -33.54
N HIS A 8 5.54 1.68 -33.95
CA HIS A 8 6.82 1.34 -33.37
C HIS A 8 7.24 2.40 -32.36
N GLU A 9 7.79 1.97 -31.23
CA GLU A 9 8.31 2.86 -30.18
C GLU A 9 9.63 2.28 -29.64
N SER A 10 10.48 3.16 -29.17
CA SER A 10 11.75 2.77 -28.54
C SER A 10 11.49 1.91 -27.27
N ALA A 11 12.41 1.00 -27.01
CA ALA A 11 12.30 0.04 -25.92
C ALA A 11 12.79 0.62 -24.59
N TYR A 12 12.50 -0.11 -23.52
CA TYR A 12 13.07 0.08 -22.19
C TYR A 12 12.82 1.48 -21.61
N GLY A 13 11.60 2.00 -21.79
CA GLY A 13 11.20 3.28 -21.21
C GLY A 13 11.63 4.53 -22.00
N LYS A 14 12.24 4.35 -23.18
CA LYS A 14 12.66 5.46 -24.03
C LYS A 14 11.57 5.87 -25.03
N ASP A 15 10.35 5.43 -24.80
CA ASP A 15 9.18 5.72 -25.63
C ASP A 15 8.44 6.96 -25.12
N GLN A 16 7.62 7.53 -25.99
CA GLN A 16 6.86 8.73 -25.67
C GLN A 16 5.83 8.53 -24.55
N TRP A 17 5.27 7.32 -24.43
CA TRP A 17 4.23 7.03 -23.44
C TRP A 17 4.81 7.01 -22.03
N THR A 18 6.00 6.40 -21.88
CA THR A 18 6.72 6.42 -20.60
C THR A 18 7.08 7.85 -20.22
N SER A 19 7.59 8.63 -21.17
CA SER A 19 7.93 10.06 -20.93
C SER A 19 6.70 10.85 -20.48
N LYS A 20 5.58 10.71 -21.20
CA LYS A 20 4.32 11.41 -20.83
C LYS A 20 3.82 11.00 -19.43
N ALA A 21 3.89 9.70 -19.10
CA ALA A 21 3.48 9.24 -17.76
C ALA A 21 4.36 9.88 -16.68
N ILE A 22 5.66 9.95 -16.89
CA ILE A 22 6.58 10.60 -15.94
C ILE A 22 6.18 12.08 -15.74
N GLU A 23 5.89 12.79 -16.83
CA GLU A 23 5.46 14.21 -16.72
C GLU A 23 4.11 14.34 -15.99
N SER A 24 3.16 13.40 -16.21
CA SER A 24 1.91 13.39 -15.45
C SER A 24 2.18 13.22 -13.94
N PHE A 25 3.13 12.35 -13.57
CA PHE A 25 3.53 12.18 -12.17
C PHE A 25 4.18 13.45 -11.60
N LYS A 26 5.07 14.11 -12.33
CA LYS A 26 5.67 15.38 -11.89
C LYS A 26 4.60 16.43 -11.63
N SER A 27 3.64 16.50 -12.49
CA SER A 27 2.48 17.38 -12.30
C SER A 27 1.65 17.01 -11.06
N UNK A 28 1.60 15.64 -10.80
CA UNK A 28 0.88 15.20 -9.84
C UNK A 28 1.37 15.53 -8.64
N PHE A 29 2.59 15.44 -8.43
CA PHE A 29 3.29 15.69 -7.17
C PHE A 29 3.83 17.12 -7.03
N GLN A 30 3.79 17.91 -8.08
CA GLN A 30 4.21 19.34 -8.07
C GLN A 30 5.67 19.50 -7.64
N THR A 31 6.55 18.60 -8.07
CA THR A 31 7.98 18.67 -7.76
C THR A 31 8.77 17.79 -8.74
N ASN A 32 10.07 18.01 -8.76
CA ASN A 32 10.96 17.17 -9.57
C ASN A 32 11.15 15.82 -8.86
N ILE A 33 10.95 14.75 -9.61
CA ILE A 33 10.97 13.37 -9.09
C ILE A 33 11.55 12.43 -10.14
N ASP A 34 12.04 11.29 -9.67
CA ASP A 34 12.36 10.17 -10.56
C ASP A 34 11.25 9.13 -10.44
N VAL A 35 10.79 8.63 -11.59
CA VAL A 35 9.65 7.69 -11.66
C VAL A 35 10.09 6.44 -12.42
N PHE A 36 9.83 5.28 -11.84
CA PHE A 36 10.07 3.98 -12.46
C PHE A 36 8.80 3.14 -12.36
N PHE A 37 8.67 2.14 -13.23
CA PHE A 37 7.47 1.31 -13.26
C PHE A 37 7.85 -0.14 -13.00
N ALA A 38 7.02 -0.84 -12.22
CA ALA A 38 7.20 -2.25 -11.88
C ALA A 38 5.90 -3.00 -12.15
N PHE A 39 6.00 -4.32 -12.31
CA PHE A 39 4.87 -5.18 -12.61
C PHE A 39 3.86 -5.21 -11.46
N ASN A 40 4.34 -5.33 -10.22
CA ASN A 40 3.47 -5.42 -9.03
C ASN A 40 4.12 -4.79 -7.80
N GLY A 41 3.35 -4.71 -6.70
CA GLY A 41 3.79 -4.09 -5.46
C GLY A 41 4.96 -4.81 -4.79
N THR A 42 4.98 -6.14 -4.85
CA THR A 42 6.09 -6.92 -4.27
C THR A 42 7.42 -6.57 -4.95
N ALA A 43 7.41 -6.46 -6.29
CA ALA A 43 8.59 -6.04 -7.04
C ALA A 43 8.99 -4.60 -6.66
N ALA A 44 8.02 -3.69 -6.58
CA ALA A 44 8.28 -2.29 -6.24
C ALA A 44 8.90 -2.16 -4.85
N ASN A 45 8.28 -2.78 -3.83
CA ASN A 45 8.77 -2.74 -2.45
C ASN A 45 10.17 -3.37 -2.33
N SER A 46 10.36 -4.52 -2.97
CA SER A 46 11.66 -5.23 -2.92
C SER A 46 12.77 -4.41 -3.57
N LEU A 47 12.49 -3.76 -4.71
CA LEU A 47 13.45 -2.89 -5.38
C LEU A 47 13.82 -1.69 -4.49
N VAL A 48 12.83 -1.05 -3.89
CA VAL A 48 13.09 0.10 -3.01
C VAL A 48 13.93 -0.35 -1.81
N ILE A 49 13.54 -1.42 -1.13
CA ILE A 49 14.29 -1.90 0.04
C ILE A 49 15.72 -2.28 -0.35
N SER A 50 15.90 -2.92 -1.50
CA SER A 50 17.25 -3.28 -1.99
C SER A 50 18.11 -2.05 -2.30
N THR A 51 17.47 -0.92 -2.61
CA THR A 51 18.15 0.35 -2.87
C THR A 51 18.54 1.05 -1.57
N LEU A 52 17.64 1.03 -0.59
CA LEU A 52 17.84 1.72 0.68
C LEU A 52 18.82 0.98 1.60
N CYS A 53 18.98 -0.34 1.44
CA CYS A 53 19.64 -1.19 2.44
C CYS A 53 20.77 -2.03 1.88
N GLN A 54 21.81 -2.20 2.66
CA GLN A 54 22.83 -3.23 2.49
C GLN A 54 22.42 -4.48 3.30
N SER A 55 23.12 -5.59 3.10
CA SER A 55 22.79 -6.88 3.74
C SER A 55 22.81 -6.84 5.28
N TYR A 56 23.59 -5.94 5.87
CA TYR A 56 23.69 -5.82 7.34
C TYR A 56 22.66 -4.82 7.92
N HIS A 57 21.83 -4.22 7.07
CA HIS A 57 20.84 -3.26 7.51
C HIS A 57 19.52 -3.93 7.90
N SER A 58 18.68 -3.16 8.55
CA SER A 58 17.30 -3.53 8.82
C SER A 58 16.35 -2.39 8.46
N VAL A 59 15.10 -2.79 8.18
CA VAL A 59 14.00 -1.89 7.87
C VAL A 59 12.93 -2.04 8.96
N ILE A 60 12.55 -0.92 9.56
CA ILE A 60 11.49 -0.90 10.57
C ILE A 60 10.14 -0.86 9.87
N CYS A 61 9.23 -1.73 10.26
CA CYS A 61 7.88 -1.80 9.69
C CYS A 61 6.87 -2.20 10.77
N SER A 62 5.59 -2.03 10.46
CA SER A 62 4.51 -2.58 11.30
C SER A 62 4.57 -4.11 11.28
N GLU A 63 4.11 -4.75 12.35
CA GLU A 63 4.03 -6.21 12.41
C GLU A 63 3.11 -6.79 11.35
N VAL A 64 2.10 -6.02 10.89
CA VAL A 64 1.16 -6.44 9.85
C VAL A 64 1.58 -5.96 8.45
N ALA A 65 2.74 -5.30 8.34
CA ALA A 65 3.20 -4.74 7.05
C ALA A 65 3.30 -5.84 5.99
N HIS A 66 2.77 -5.56 4.80
CA HIS A 66 2.73 -6.50 3.67
C HIS A 66 4.14 -7.03 3.35
N VAL A 67 5.16 -6.16 3.39
CA VAL A 67 6.56 -6.55 3.15
C VAL A 67 7.03 -7.66 4.10
N LYS A 68 6.41 -7.74 5.29
CA LYS A 68 6.78 -8.73 6.32
C LYS A 68 5.93 -10.01 6.20
N THR A 69 4.63 -9.88 5.90
CA THR A 69 3.67 -10.97 6.06
C THR A 69 3.28 -11.64 4.74
N ASP A 70 3.33 -10.91 3.60
CA ASP A 70 2.67 -11.38 2.38
C ASP A 70 3.52 -11.21 1.10
N GLU A 71 4.85 -11.12 1.23
CA GLU A 71 5.75 -10.99 0.07
C GLU A 71 6.78 -12.12 0.00
N CYS A 72 6.52 -13.22 0.69
CA CYS A 72 7.34 -14.44 0.63
C CYS A 72 8.83 -14.15 0.79
N ASN A 73 9.18 -13.21 1.70
CA ASN A 73 10.56 -12.82 1.96
C ASN A 73 11.29 -12.17 0.76
N ALA A 74 10.55 -11.69 -0.25
CA ALA A 74 11.15 -11.05 -1.43
C ALA A 74 11.99 -9.82 -1.05
N PRO A 75 11.55 -8.94 -0.11
CA PRO A 75 12.41 -7.81 0.27
C PRO A 75 13.79 -8.22 0.78
N ALA A 76 13.87 -9.27 1.61
CA ALA A 76 15.15 -9.78 2.09
C ALA A 76 15.96 -10.42 0.95
N PHE A 77 15.32 -11.18 0.09
CA PHE A 77 15.97 -11.84 -1.05
C PHE A 77 16.66 -10.81 -1.96
N PHE A 78 15.94 -9.78 -2.38
CA PHE A 78 16.47 -8.79 -3.32
C PHE A 78 17.41 -7.77 -2.66
N SER A 79 17.38 -7.61 -1.34
CA SER A 79 18.32 -6.73 -0.61
C SER A 79 19.53 -7.47 -0.07
N SER A 80 19.70 -8.73 -0.45
CA SER A 80 20.81 -9.60 0.01
C SER A 80 20.78 -9.83 1.52
N GLY A 81 19.59 -9.80 2.12
CA GLY A 81 19.40 -10.19 3.51
C GLY A 81 19.02 -9.10 4.48
N ALA A 82 18.60 -7.91 4.02
CA ALA A 82 18.14 -6.87 4.95
C ALA A 82 16.99 -7.41 5.81
N LYS A 83 17.11 -7.18 7.12
CA LYS A 83 16.18 -7.73 8.12
C LYS A 83 14.98 -6.80 8.28
N LEU A 84 13.78 -7.36 8.48
CA LEU A 84 12.60 -6.57 8.85
C LEU A 84 12.46 -6.59 10.37
N LEU A 85 12.40 -5.41 10.98
CA LEU A 85 12.20 -5.24 12.42
C LEU A 85 10.82 -4.68 12.68
N SER A 86 10.07 -5.28 13.57
CA SER A 86 8.75 -4.79 13.95
C SER A 86 8.52 -4.91 15.44
N SER A 87 7.63 -4.06 15.94
CA SER A 87 7.06 -4.18 17.28
C SER A 87 5.98 -5.29 17.24
N ASP A 88 5.82 -5.98 18.34
CA ASP A 88 4.85 -7.09 18.43
C ASP A 88 3.42 -6.63 18.70
N ARG A 89 3.16 -5.32 18.85
CA ARG A 89 1.84 -4.83 19.29
C ARG A 89 1.25 -3.67 18.46
N SER A 90 1.83 -3.38 17.31
CA SER A 90 1.35 -2.22 16.55
C SER A 90 -0.06 -2.38 16.00
N SER A 91 -0.50 -3.62 15.71
CA SER A 91 -1.85 -3.84 15.21
C SER A 91 -2.92 -3.67 16.29
N GLU A 92 -2.63 -4.10 17.51
CA GLU A 92 -3.60 -4.04 18.61
C GLU A 92 -3.71 -2.64 19.22
N GLU A 93 -2.56 -2.01 19.48
CA GLU A 93 -2.51 -0.74 20.21
C GLU A 93 -2.62 0.47 19.28
N HIS A 94 -2.17 0.35 18.03
CA HIS A 94 -2.04 1.48 17.12
C HIS A 94 -2.73 1.25 15.77
N ASN A 95 -3.63 0.27 15.70
CA ASN A 95 -4.42 0.01 14.48
C ASN A 95 -3.53 -0.20 13.24
N GLY A 96 -2.47 -1.00 13.41
CA GLY A 96 -1.56 -1.36 12.33
C GLY A 96 -0.50 -0.30 11.99
N LYS A 97 -0.45 0.80 12.74
CA LYS A 97 0.45 1.93 12.46
C LYS A 97 1.73 1.86 13.29
N LEU A 98 2.81 2.38 12.72
CA LEU A 98 4.00 2.76 13.48
C LEU A 98 3.78 4.12 14.14
N THR A 99 4.48 4.35 15.23
CA THR A 99 4.55 5.66 15.89
C THR A 99 6.02 6.05 16.09
N PRO A 100 6.31 7.34 16.31
CA PRO A 100 7.67 7.76 16.68
C PRO A 100 8.25 6.95 17.85
N GLN A 101 7.45 6.66 18.87
CA GLN A 101 7.90 5.91 20.04
C GLN A 101 8.30 4.48 19.67
N ILE A 102 7.51 3.80 18.82
CA ILE A 102 7.84 2.45 18.37
C ILE A 102 9.18 2.47 17.62
N ILE A 103 9.37 3.46 16.73
CA ILE A 103 10.60 3.58 15.95
C ILE A 103 11.81 3.82 16.88
N HIS A 104 11.70 4.76 17.84
CA HIS A 104 12.75 5.02 18.83
C HIS A 104 13.10 3.75 19.61
N ASN A 105 12.08 3.03 20.07
CA ASN A 105 12.29 1.80 20.87
C ASN A 105 13.05 0.75 20.07
N LEU A 106 12.67 0.53 18.79
CA LEU A 106 13.33 -0.47 17.94
C LEU A 106 14.78 -0.08 17.62
N VAL A 107 15.05 1.20 17.39
CA VAL A 107 16.43 1.68 17.12
C VAL A 107 17.30 1.58 18.37
N SER A 108 16.77 1.94 19.55
CA SER A 108 17.52 1.95 20.80
C SER A 108 17.68 0.58 21.45
N GLN A 109 16.90 -0.40 21.00
CA GLN A 109 16.89 -1.75 21.58
C GLN A 109 18.28 -2.36 21.55
N ARG A 110 19.04 -2.13 20.48
CA ARG A 110 20.39 -2.62 20.34
C ARG A 110 21.15 -1.82 19.28
N GLN A 111 22.37 -1.34 19.65
CA GLN A 111 23.16 -0.46 18.78
C GLN A 111 24.59 -0.95 18.54
N ASP A 112 24.91 -2.15 19.01
CA ASP A 112 26.24 -2.72 18.82
C ASP A 112 26.37 -3.45 17.48
N VAL A 113 27.61 -3.78 17.07
CA VAL A 113 27.92 -4.37 15.75
C VAL A 113 27.39 -5.78 15.57
N HIS A 114 26.89 -6.42 16.61
CA HIS A 114 26.33 -7.77 16.53
C HIS A 114 24.88 -7.79 16.10
N PHE A 115 24.24 -6.63 15.99
CA PHE A 115 22.84 -6.53 15.57
C PHE A 115 22.74 -5.77 14.24
N SER A 116 21.68 -6.07 13.47
CA SER A 116 21.46 -5.37 12.21
C SER A 116 21.23 -3.88 12.45
N LYS A 117 21.82 -3.04 11.60
CA LYS A 117 21.74 -1.59 11.74
C LYS A 117 20.47 -1.05 11.09
N PRO A 118 19.54 -0.45 11.82
CA PRO A 118 18.37 0.17 11.20
C PRO A 118 18.77 1.24 10.20
N GLN A 119 18.17 1.21 9.00
CA GLN A 119 18.51 2.11 7.90
C GLN A 119 17.28 2.82 7.33
N ALA A 120 16.13 2.17 7.39
CA ALA A 120 14.91 2.71 6.79
C ALA A 120 13.68 2.34 7.62
N VAL A 121 12.65 3.12 7.46
CA VAL A 121 11.30 2.85 7.97
C VAL A 121 10.39 2.70 6.75
N THR A 122 9.53 1.69 6.75
CA THR A 122 8.46 1.57 5.77
C THR A 122 7.11 1.66 6.48
N ILE A 123 6.25 2.56 5.99
CA ILE A 123 4.85 2.66 6.42
C ILE A 123 3.95 2.29 5.24
N THR A 124 2.77 1.76 5.53
CA THR A 124 1.80 1.39 4.48
C THR A 124 0.60 2.34 4.52
N GLN A 125 0.27 2.94 3.38
CA GLN A 125 -0.80 3.94 3.32
C GLN A 125 -1.76 3.60 2.16
N ALA A 126 -3.05 3.25 2.42
CA ALA A 126 -3.62 2.90 3.74
C ALA A 126 -3.04 1.59 4.27
N THR A 127 -3.10 1.41 5.60
CA THR A 127 -2.52 0.24 6.27
C THR A 127 -3.22 -1.06 5.88
N GLU A 128 -2.60 -2.17 6.22
CA GLU A 128 -3.11 -3.51 5.94
C GLU A 128 -4.43 -3.80 6.68
N VAL A 129 -4.72 -3.05 7.74
CA VAL A 129 -5.99 -3.20 8.49
C VAL A 129 -6.98 -2.07 8.16
N GLY A 130 -6.73 -1.34 7.07
CA GLY A 130 -7.69 -0.37 6.53
C GLY A 130 -7.70 1.01 7.18
N THR A 131 -6.76 1.29 8.07
CA THR A 131 -6.63 2.61 8.70
C THR A 131 -5.73 3.51 7.86
N VAL A 132 -5.76 4.82 8.15
CA VAL A 132 -5.03 5.82 7.37
C VAL A 132 -4.19 6.67 8.32
N TYR A 133 -2.89 6.79 8.04
CA TYR A 133 -2.02 7.75 8.73
C TYR A 133 -2.47 9.16 8.39
N SER A 134 -2.66 10.00 9.37
CA SER A 134 -2.90 11.43 9.14
C SER A 134 -1.61 12.11 8.65
N LEU A 135 -1.74 13.32 8.10
CA LEU A 135 -0.57 14.09 7.66
C LEU A 135 0.35 14.39 8.85
N GLU A 136 -0.23 14.63 10.03
CA GLU A 136 0.53 14.88 11.25
C GLU A 136 1.30 13.64 11.70
N GLU A 137 0.69 12.46 11.62
CA GLU A 137 1.36 11.18 11.94
C GLU A 137 2.54 10.94 10.99
N ILE A 138 2.35 11.18 9.69
CA ILE A 138 3.44 11.00 8.71
C ILE A 138 4.59 11.98 9.01
N ARG A 139 4.27 13.26 9.28
CA ARG A 139 5.28 14.27 9.61
C ARG A 139 6.05 13.91 10.88
N ALA A 140 5.37 13.40 11.91
CA ALA A 140 6.00 12.99 13.16
C ALA A 140 6.97 11.82 12.92
N ILE A 141 6.55 10.82 12.12
CA ILE A 141 7.40 9.69 11.74
C ILE A 141 8.61 10.20 10.93
N SER A 142 8.38 11.11 9.98
CA SER A 142 9.46 11.68 9.16
C SER A 142 10.49 12.44 10.03
N ALA A 143 10.01 13.23 11.01
CA ALA A 143 10.89 13.96 11.92
C ALA A 143 11.77 12.97 12.70
N THR A 144 11.17 11.88 13.20
CA THR A 144 11.90 10.81 13.89
C THR A 144 12.93 10.15 12.95
N CYS A 145 12.53 9.88 11.71
CA CYS A 145 13.45 9.30 10.72
C CYS A 145 14.66 10.22 10.49
N LYS A 146 14.44 11.52 10.36
CA LYS A 146 15.52 12.51 10.17
C LYS A 146 16.45 12.54 11.37
N GLU A 147 15.89 12.58 12.59
CA GLU A 147 16.65 12.56 13.84
C GLU A 147 17.55 11.32 13.90
N LEU A 148 17.02 10.16 13.56
CA LEU A 148 17.70 8.87 13.64
C LEU A 148 18.47 8.52 12.36
N LYS A 149 18.49 9.41 11.35
CA LYS A 149 19.18 9.23 10.06
C LYS A 149 18.66 8.02 9.28
N LEU A 150 17.35 7.79 9.35
CA LEU A 150 16.65 6.72 8.62
C LEU A 150 15.97 7.30 7.39
N LYS A 151 15.82 6.48 6.35
CA LYS A 151 15.04 6.83 5.16
C LYS A 151 13.58 6.41 5.35
N LEU A 152 12.64 7.16 4.79
CA LEU A 152 11.22 6.89 4.94
C LEU A 152 10.62 6.45 3.59
N HIS A 153 10.24 5.17 3.52
CA HIS A 153 9.52 4.57 2.39
C HIS A 153 8.03 4.47 2.72
N MET A 154 7.19 4.75 1.73
CA MET A 154 5.74 4.55 1.84
C MET A 154 5.28 3.50 0.83
N ASP A 155 4.79 2.35 1.33
CA ASP A 155 4.06 1.39 0.52
C ASP A 155 2.67 1.97 0.28
N GLY A 156 2.43 2.42 -0.94
CA GLY A 156 1.19 3.04 -1.36
C GLY A 156 0.32 2.14 -2.23
N ALA A 157 0.26 0.83 -1.91
CA ALA A 157 -0.63 -0.09 -2.63
C ALA A 157 -2.09 0.42 -2.66
N ARG A 158 -2.48 1.19 -1.63
CA ARG A 158 -3.78 1.87 -1.56
C ARG A 158 -3.64 3.36 -1.28
N PHE A 159 -2.60 3.96 -1.81
CA PHE A 159 -2.30 5.40 -1.68
C PHE A 159 -3.50 6.27 -2.08
N ALA A 160 -4.15 5.93 -3.20
CA ALA A 160 -5.30 6.69 -3.69
C ALA A 160 -6.45 6.68 -2.68
N ASN A 161 -6.70 5.53 -2.02
CA ASN A 161 -7.75 5.43 -1.01
C ASN A 161 -7.47 6.34 0.18
N ALA A 162 -6.21 6.41 0.60
CA ALA A 162 -5.82 7.30 1.71
C ALA A 162 -5.95 8.78 1.31
N CYS A 163 -5.54 9.16 0.09
CA CYS A 163 -5.74 10.54 -0.40
C CYS A 163 -7.24 10.91 -0.41
N ALA A 164 -8.09 9.99 -0.86
CA ALA A 164 -9.54 10.20 -0.87
C ALA A 164 -10.10 10.43 0.54
N THR A 165 -9.62 9.66 1.52
CA THR A 165 -10.04 9.80 2.91
C THR A 165 -9.57 11.12 3.52
N LEU A 166 -8.30 11.46 3.33
CA LEU A 166 -7.70 12.66 3.92
C LEU A 166 -8.10 13.95 3.18
N ARG A 167 -8.62 13.81 1.95
CA ARG A 167 -8.94 14.95 1.08
C ARG A 167 -7.72 15.85 0.87
N CYS A 168 -6.56 15.24 0.70
CA CYS A 168 -5.29 15.94 0.54
C CYS A 168 -4.70 15.68 -0.84
N THR A 169 -3.76 16.52 -1.23
CA THR A 169 -3.02 16.32 -2.46
C THR A 169 -1.96 15.23 -2.29
N PRO A 170 -1.56 14.54 -3.37
CA PRO A 170 -0.44 13.60 -3.29
C PRO A 170 0.84 14.22 -2.72
N ALA A 171 1.12 15.47 -3.04
CA ALA A 171 2.30 16.19 -2.52
C ALA A 171 2.26 16.33 -1.00
N GLU A 172 1.10 16.69 -0.44
CA GLU A 172 0.92 16.86 1.02
C GLU A 172 1.15 15.56 1.77
N MET A 173 0.72 14.42 1.22
CA MET A 173 0.82 13.12 1.89
C MET A 173 2.21 12.49 1.70
N THR A 174 3.05 13.05 0.83
CA THR A 174 4.35 12.45 0.52
C THR A 174 5.51 13.40 0.84
N TRP A 175 6.10 14.03 -0.15
CA TRP A 175 7.34 14.77 0.05
C TRP A 175 7.19 15.96 0.99
N LYS A 176 6.03 16.63 1.00
CA LYS A 176 5.77 17.71 1.95
C LYS A 176 5.64 17.21 3.39
N ALA A 177 5.30 15.93 3.57
CA ALA A 177 5.29 15.27 4.89
C ALA A 177 6.62 14.59 5.20
N GLY A 178 7.57 14.58 4.24
CA GLY A 178 8.93 14.09 4.45
C GLY A 178 9.19 12.66 4.01
N VAL A 179 8.32 12.08 3.16
CA VAL A 179 8.54 10.76 2.55
C VAL A 179 9.64 10.85 1.50
N ASP A 180 10.62 9.93 1.54
CA ASP A 180 11.72 9.87 0.57
C ASP A 180 11.32 9.16 -0.72
N VAL A 181 10.56 8.05 -0.61
CA VAL A 181 10.17 7.22 -1.76
C VAL A 181 8.80 6.59 -1.53
N LEU A 182 8.00 6.56 -2.60
CA LEU A 182 6.63 6.02 -2.60
C LEU A 182 6.53 4.91 -3.65
N CYS A 183 5.92 3.78 -3.29
CA CYS A 183 5.42 2.80 -4.24
C CYS A 183 3.92 3.07 -4.43
N PHE A 184 3.53 3.70 -5.55
CA PHE A 184 2.15 4.10 -5.81
C PHE A 184 1.42 2.98 -6.58
N GLY A 185 0.44 2.37 -5.94
CA GLY A 185 -0.30 1.24 -6.51
C GLY A 185 -1.32 1.64 -7.57
N GLY A 186 -1.24 1.02 -8.75
CA GLY A 186 -2.22 1.18 -9.82
C GLY A 186 -3.15 -0.01 -9.95
N THR A 187 -2.64 -1.21 -9.73
CA THR A 187 -3.38 -2.46 -9.96
C THR A 187 -4.65 -2.55 -9.12
N LYS A 188 -4.56 -2.25 -7.82
CA LYS A 188 -5.73 -2.31 -6.92
C LYS A 188 -6.73 -1.19 -7.17
N ASN A 189 -6.43 -0.27 -8.08
CA ASN A 189 -7.23 0.93 -8.33
C ASN A 189 -7.69 1.02 -9.79
N GLY A 190 -7.91 -0.13 -10.43
CA GLY A 190 -8.53 -0.20 -11.75
C GLY A 190 -7.57 -0.36 -12.93
N MET A 191 -6.26 -0.40 -12.70
CA MET A 191 -5.31 -0.70 -13.76
C MET A 191 -5.17 -2.22 -13.92
N ALA A 192 -4.93 -2.66 -15.13
CA ALA A 192 -4.72 -4.09 -15.41
C ALA A 192 -3.44 -4.60 -14.75
N VAL A 193 -2.40 -3.77 -14.72
CA VAL A 193 -1.08 -4.11 -14.19
C VAL A 193 -0.29 -2.82 -14.00
N GLY A 194 0.61 -2.81 -13.01
CA GLY A 194 1.61 -1.77 -12.90
C GLY A 194 1.53 -0.91 -11.65
N GLU A 195 2.70 -0.68 -11.11
CA GLU A 195 2.92 0.19 -9.95
C GLU A 195 3.96 1.23 -10.35
N ALA A 196 3.90 2.43 -9.76
CA ALA A 196 4.90 3.47 -9.99
C ALA A 196 5.77 3.61 -8.75
N ILE A 197 7.09 3.62 -8.92
CA ILE A 197 8.06 3.85 -7.85
C ILE A 197 8.54 5.29 -8.03
N ILE A 198 8.35 6.12 -7.02
CA ILE A 198 8.54 7.56 -7.11
C ILE A 198 9.54 8.00 -6.04
N PHE A 199 10.71 8.47 -6.47
CA PHE A 199 11.74 8.99 -5.58
C PHE A 199 11.60 10.51 -5.49
N PHE A 200 11.26 10.99 -4.31
CA PHE A 200 11.27 12.42 -3.98
C PHE A 200 12.69 12.87 -3.61
N ASN A 201 13.44 11.98 -2.96
CA ASN A 201 14.86 12.15 -2.69
C ASN A 201 15.64 11.48 -3.82
N GLN A 202 15.97 12.26 -4.86
CA GLN A 202 16.59 11.74 -6.08
C GLN A 202 18.00 11.17 -5.87
N GLN A 203 18.66 11.49 -4.75
CA GLN A 203 19.95 10.86 -4.43
C GLN A 203 19.81 9.35 -4.21
N LEU A 204 18.62 8.91 -3.82
CA LEU A 204 18.35 7.48 -3.55
C LEU A 204 18.07 6.69 -4.84
N SER A 205 17.80 7.36 -5.96
CA SER A 205 17.50 6.68 -7.24
C SER A 205 18.73 6.49 -8.12
N GLU A 206 19.90 6.96 -7.69
CA GLU A 206 21.14 6.73 -8.42
C GLU A 206 21.30 5.21 -8.65
N ASP A 207 21.55 4.81 -9.88
CA ASP A 207 21.69 3.41 -10.30
C ASP A 207 20.42 2.55 -10.15
N PHE A 208 19.26 3.12 -9.83
CA PHE A 208 18.02 2.33 -9.63
C PHE A 208 17.62 1.57 -10.92
N GLU A 209 17.89 2.14 -12.09
CA GLU A 209 17.57 1.48 -13.36
C GLU A 209 18.33 0.15 -13.53
N TYR A 210 19.57 0.07 -13.01
CA TYR A 210 20.32 -1.19 -13.03
C TYR A 210 19.63 -2.25 -12.17
N ARG A 211 19.08 -1.87 -11.02
CA ARG A 211 18.31 -2.80 -10.18
C ARG A 211 17.04 -3.25 -10.89
N CYS A 212 16.35 -2.35 -11.57
CA CYS A 212 15.17 -2.69 -12.38
C CYS A 212 15.52 -3.71 -13.46
N LYS A 213 16.66 -3.51 -14.15
CA LYS A 213 17.11 -4.45 -15.18
C LYS A 213 17.46 -5.81 -14.57
N GLN A 214 18.21 -5.81 -13.48
CA GLN A 214 18.69 -7.03 -12.81
C GLN A 214 17.52 -7.91 -12.31
N THR A 215 16.45 -7.29 -11.86
CA THR A 215 15.28 -7.98 -11.32
C THR A 215 14.22 -8.31 -12.39
N GLY A 216 14.46 -7.96 -13.66
CA GLY A 216 13.51 -8.20 -14.73
C GLY A 216 12.38 -7.18 -14.81
N GLN A 217 12.46 -6.08 -14.05
CA GLN A 217 11.39 -5.06 -14.04
C GLN A 217 11.57 -3.97 -15.11
N LEU A 218 12.72 -3.90 -15.76
CA LEU A 218 12.91 -2.99 -16.90
C LEU A 218 12.33 -3.64 -18.17
N ALA A 219 11.04 -3.46 -18.37
CA ALA A 219 10.30 -4.10 -19.47
C ALA A 219 10.74 -3.53 -20.83
N SER A 220 10.95 -4.41 -21.82
CA SER A 220 11.24 -3.97 -23.20
C SER A 220 10.14 -3.04 -23.70
N LYS A 221 8.87 -3.41 -23.50
CA LYS A 221 7.72 -2.59 -23.89
C LYS A 221 7.15 -1.88 -22.67
N MET A 222 7.99 -1.03 -22.04
CA MET A 222 7.61 -0.27 -20.83
C MET A 222 6.34 0.53 -21.03
N ARG A 223 6.07 0.95 -22.26
CA ARG A 223 4.86 1.73 -22.59
C ARG A 223 3.57 1.06 -22.12
N TYR A 224 3.52 -0.27 -21.99
CA TYR A 224 2.30 -0.95 -21.53
C TYR A 224 2.10 -0.85 -20.02
N LEU A 225 3.18 -0.67 -19.26
CA LEU A 225 3.08 -0.37 -17.82
C LEU A 225 2.81 1.12 -17.57
N ALA A 226 3.37 1.99 -18.41
CA ALA A 226 3.35 3.44 -18.19
C ALA A 226 2.09 4.14 -18.75
N ALA A 227 1.66 3.78 -19.97
CA ALA A 227 0.59 4.52 -20.66
C ALA A 227 -0.73 4.63 -19.87
N PRO A 228 -1.19 3.58 -19.16
CA PRO A 228 -2.45 3.71 -18.41
C PRO A 228 -2.42 4.83 -17.37
N TRP A 229 -1.24 5.08 -16.76
CA TRP A 229 -1.08 6.13 -15.75
C TRP A 229 -1.45 7.51 -16.26
N ILE A 230 -1.22 7.79 -17.55
CA ILE A 230 -1.52 9.10 -18.13
C ILE A 230 -2.99 9.46 -17.91
N LYS A 231 -3.91 8.57 -18.30
CA LYS A 231 -5.35 8.83 -18.11
C LYS A 231 -5.76 8.72 -16.64
N MET A 232 -5.17 7.79 -15.91
CA MET A 232 -5.44 7.65 -14.47
C MET A 232 -5.19 8.97 -13.74
N LEU A 233 -4.07 9.63 -14.05
CA LEU A 233 -3.66 10.87 -13.37
C LEU A 233 -4.36 12.08 -14.00
N ASP A 234 -4.25 12.28 -15.30
CA ASP A 234 -4.70 13.50 -15.97
C ASP A 234 -6.22 13.68 -15.94
N GLN A 235 -6.99 12.58 -15.89
CA GLN A 235 -8.45 12.63 -15.83
C GLN A 235 -8.98 12.33 -14.42
N ASN A 236 -8.07 12.24 -13.46
CA ASN A 236 -8.39 12.05 -12.04
C ASN A 236 -9.15 10.75 -11.75
N TYR A 237 -9.01 9.72 -12.60
CA TYR A 237 -9.65 8.42 -12.35
C TYR A 237 -9.09 7.76 -11.08
N TRP A 238 -7.78 7.94 -10.82
CA TRP A 238 -7.14 7.37 -9.63
C TRP A 238 -7.88 7.74 -8.34
N LEU A 239 -8.35 8.98 -8.24
CA LEU A 239 -9.04 9.47 -7.04
C LEU A 239 -10.53 9.09 -7.07
N LYS A 240 -11.16 9.17 -8.23
CA LYS A 240 -12.58 8.80 -8.40
C LYS A 240 -12.83 7.34 -8.04
N TYR A 241 -11.97 6.43 -8.52
CA TYR A 241 -12.09 4.99 -8.24
C TYR A 241 -11.86 4.69 -6.77
N ALA A 242 -10.87 5.34 -6.17
CA ALA A 242 -10.57 5.17 -4.75
C ALA A 242 -11.71 5.68 -3.86
N GLN A 243 -12.27 6.86 -4.19
CA GLN A 243 -13.41 7.42 -3.45
C GLN A 243 -14.62 6.48 -3.54
N HIS A 244 -14.87 5.93 -4.73
CA HIS A 244 -15.96 4.97 -4.92
C HIS A 244 -15.76 3.74 -4.03
N ALA A 245 -14.57 3.15 -4.03
CA ALA A 245 -14.26 1.98 -3.21
C ALA A 245 -14.43 2.28 -1.71
N ASN A 246 -13.96 3.46 -1.27
CA ASN A 246 -14.11 3.90 0.13
C ASN A 246 -15.60 4.07 0.50
N ASN A 247 -16.40 4.65 -0.40
CA ASN A 247 -17.85 4.84 -0.17
C ASN A 247 -18.55 3.48 -0.04
N CYS A 248 -18.17 2.49 -0.86
CA CYS A 248 -18.71 1.14 -0.75
C CYS A 248 -18.36 0.49 0.59
N ALA A 249 -17.14 0.68 1.08
CA ALA A 249 -16.74 0.16 2.40
C ALA A 249 -17.52 0.86 3.53
N GLN A 250 -17.72 2.17 3.44
CA GLN A 250 -18.53 2.90 4.42
C GLN A 250 -19.98 2.42 4.40
N LEU A 251 -20.54 2.14 3.23
CA LEU A 251 -21.88 1.58 3.11
C LEU A 251 -21.96 0.20 3.80
N LEU A 252 -21.00 -0.69 3.51
CA LEU A 252 -20.95 -2.00 4.15
C LEU A 252 -20.88 -1.85 5.67
N PHE A 253 -19.95 -1.02 6.17
CA PHE A 253 -19.81 -0.75 7.60
C PHE A 253 -21.14 -0.28 8.22
N THR A 254 -21.80 0.70 7.59
CA THR A 254 -23.07 1.24 8.08
C THR A 254 -24.14 0.16 8.21
N LEU A 255 -24.17 -0.77 7.25
CA LEU A 255 -25.19 -1.83 7.21
C LEU A 255 -24.93 -2.95 8.23
N VAL A 256 -23.65 -3.18 8.62
CA VAL A 256 -23.33 -4.35 9.45
C VAL A 256 -22.96 -4.01 10.91
N GLN A 257 -22.61 -2.76 11.22
CA GLN A 257 -22.01 -2.39 12.50
C GLN A 257 -22.90 -2.68 13.72
N ASN A 258 -24.22 -2.76 13.53
CA ASN A 258 -25.19 -2.99 14.60
C ASN A 258 -25.78 -4.40 14.60
N ILE A 259 -25.24 -5.33 13.80
CA ILE A 259 -25.70 -6.72 13.81
C ILE A 259 -25.17 -7.38 15.08
N THR A 260 -26.07 -8.04 15.83
CA THR A 260 -25.71 -8.80 17.04
C THR A 260 -24.65 -9.86 16.70
N ASP A 261 -23.68 -10.04 17.59
CA ASP A 261 -22.58 -11.00 17.46
C ASP A 261 -21.56 -10.65 16.36
N ILE A 262 -21.64 -9.45 15.78
CA ILE A 262 -20.60 -8.93 14.88
C ILE A 262 -19.80 -7.86 15.63
N LYS A 263 -18.48 -7.89 15.47
CA LYS A 263 -17.61 -6.83 16.02
C LYS A 263 -16.75 -6.25 14.91
N VAL A 264 -16.76 -4.95 14.78
CA VAL A 264 -15.86 -4.22 13.86
C VAL A 264 -14.49 -4.13 14.52
N LEU A 265 -13.48 -4.69 13.90
CA LEU A 265 -12.15 -4.85 14.51
C LEU A 265 -11.30 -3.58 14.42
N PHE A 266 -11.45 -2.81 13.34
CA PHE A 266 -10.63 -1.62 13.11
C PHE A 266 -11.51 -0.49 12.55
N PRO A 267 -11.14 0.78 12.78
CA PRO A 267 -11.85 1.90 12.14
C PRO A 267 -11.87 1.75 10.61
N VAL A 268 -13.01 1.97 9.99
CA VAL A 268 -13.18 1.88 8.54
C VAL A 268 -12.80 3.25 7.94
N GLN A 269 -11.55 3.38 7.50
CA GLN A 269 -10.99 4.64 7.01
C GLN A 269 -10.60 4.60 5.53
N ALA A 270 -10.62 3.41 4.92
CA ALA A 270 -10.32 3.24 3.51
C ALA A 270 -11.33 2.26 2.91
N ASN A 271 -10.89 1.36 2.05
CA ASN A 271 -11.80 0.48 1.30
C ASN A 271 -11.94 -0.93 1.91
N GLY A 272 -11.54 -1.13 3.16
CA GLY A 272 -11.63 -2.43 3.82
C GLY A 272 -12.46 -2.39 5.09
N VAL A 273 -13.25 -3.45 5.32
CA VAL A 273 -14.04 -3.65 6.53
C VAL A 273 -13.60 -4.96 7.16
N PHE A 274 -13.17 -4.90 8.42
CA PHE A 274 -12.62 -6.05 9.17
C PHE A 274 -13.61 -6.40 10.28
N LEU A 275 -14.12 -7.62 10.23
CA LEU A 275 -15.20 -8.05 11.12
C LEU A 275 -14.84 -9.35 11.83
N GLU A 276 -15.11 -9.41 13.12
CA GLU A 276 -15.19 -10.65 13.86
C GLU A 276 -16.62 -11.18 13.69
N ILE A 277 -16.74 -12.37 13.11
CA ILE A 277 -18.01 -13.01 12.75
C ILE A 277 -17.96 -14.45 13.27
N PRO A 278 -19.04 -14.98 13.88
CA PRO A 278 -19.05 -16.37 14.34
C PRO A 278 -18.66 -17.36 13.23
N GLU A 279 -17.88 -18.37 13.58
CA GLU A 279 -17.30 -19.31 12.61
C GLU A 279 -18.36 -20.00 11.73
N LYS A 280 -19.51 -20.38 12.33
CA LYS A 280 -20.61 -21.01 11.57
C LYS A 280 -21.17 -20.05 10.50
N ALA A 281 -21.29 -18.76 10.85
CA ALA A 281 -21.76 -17.74 9.90
C ALA A 281 -20.73 -17.51 8.78
N LEU A 282 -19.43 -17.51 9.10
CA LEU A 282 -18.37 -17.41 8.08
C LEU A 282 -18.46 -18.57 7.08
N LYS A 283 -18.64 -19.81 7.58
CA LYS A 283 -18.79 -20.99 6.71
C LYS A 283 -20.02 -20.88 5.81
N ASN A 284 -21.13 -20.36 6.36
CA ASN A 284 -22.36 -20.15 5.58
C ASN A 284 -22.14 -19.11 4.47
N LEU A 285 -21.43 -18.01 4.78
CA LEU A 285 -21.08 -17.01 3.77
C LEU A 285 -20.24 -17.60 2.63
N GLN A 286 -19.27 -18.45 2.96
CA GLN A 286 -18.45 -19.13 1.95
C GLN A 286 -19.29 -20.07 1.09
N GLN A 287 -20.25 -20.79 1.68
CA GLN A 287 -21.17 -21.67 0.96
C GLN A 287 -22.10 -20.89 0.01
N LYS A 288 -22.40 -19.62 0.35
CA LYS A 288 -23.17 -18.71 -0.52
C LYS A 288 -22.32 -18.14 -1.66
N GLY A 289 -21.00 -18.44 -1.70
CA GLY A 289 -20.11 -18.02 -2.76
C GLY A 289 -19.30 -16.76 -2.48
N TRP A 290 -19.36 -16.24 -1.24
CA TRP A 290 -18.55 -15.08 -0.87
C TRP A 290 -17.11 -15.50 -0.62
N GLU A 291 -16.15 -14.77 -1.20
CA GLU A 291 -14.72 -15.02 -1.01
C GLU A 291 -14.11 -13.90 -0.17
N PHE A 292 -13.40 -14.26 0.89
CA PHE A 292 -12.77 -13.33 1.80
C PHE A 292 -11.69 -14.08 2.60
N TYR A 293 -10.74 -13.30 3.12
CA TYR A 293 -9.68 -13.86 3.98
C TYR A 293 -10.10 -13.75 5.44
N THR A 294 -9.67 -14.72 6.25
CA THR A 294 -10.06 -14.81 7.68
C THR A 294 -8.88 -14.69 8.65
N SER A 295 -7.65 -14.61 8.17
CA SER A 295 -6.47 -14.66 9.03
C SER A 295 -5.44 -13.58 8.72
N ILE A 296 -5.85 -12.48 8.11
CA ILE A 296 -4.93 -11.39 7.76
C ILE A 296 -4.88 -10.36 8.90
N GLY A 297 -3.68 -9.95 9.26
CA GLY A 297 -3.45 -8.98 10.33
C GLY A 297 -3.82 -9.58 11.68
N ALA A 298 -4.69 -8.90 12.41
CA ALA A 298 -5.14 -9.33 13.73
C ALA A 298 -6.20 -10.43 13.69
N GLY A 299 -6.49 -10.98 12.51
CA GLY A 299 -7.51 -11.99 12.33
C GLY A 299 -8.87 -11.39 11.96
N GLY A 300 -9.90 -12.24 12.00
CA GLY A 300 -11.25 -11.84 11.59
C GLY A 300 -11.41 -11.88 10.06
N ALA A 301 -12.62 -11.62 9.59
CA ALA A 301 -12.96 -11.62 8.17
C ALA A 301 -12.65 -10.26 7.55
N ARG A 302 -11.92 -10.26 6.43
CA ARG A 302 -11.55 -9.04 5.69
C ARG A 302 -12.41 -8.93 4.43
N PHE A 303 -13.24 -7.90 4.38
CA PHE A 303 -14.06 -7.58 3.21
C PHE A 303 -13.52 -6.33 2.54
N MET A 304 -13.08 -6.47 1.30
CA MET A 304 -12.47 -5.37 0.53
C MET A 304 -13.42 -4.90 -0.57
N CYS A 305 -13.65 -3.62 -0.63
CA CYS A 305 -14.32 -2.98 -1.76
C CYS A 305 -13.26 -2.49 -2.75
N SER A 306 -13.61 -2.48 -4.03
CA SER A 306 -12.68 -2.06 -5.07
C SER A 306 -13.33 -1.06 -6.02
N TRP A 307 -12.56 -0.64 -7.01
CA TRP A 307 -12.97 0.35 -8.01
C TRP A 307 -14.25 -0.03 -8.76
N ASP A 308 -14.55 -1.33 -8.84
CA ASP A 308 -15.71 -1.87 -9.56
C ASP A 308 -16.78 -2.50 -8.66
N THR A 309 -16.66 -2.38 -7.36
CA THR A 309 -17.67 -2.86 -6.40
C THR A 309 -18.98 -2.10 -6.64
N THR A 310 -20.11 -2.82 -6.70
CA THR A 310 -21.41 -2.18 -6.86
C THR A 310 -22.14 -2.05 -5.52
N GLU A 311 -22.96 -1.03 -5.39
CA GLU A 311 -23.80 -0.85 -4.20
C GLU A 311 -24.72 -2.07 -3.99
N GLU A 312 -25.21 -2.66 -5.09
CA GLU A 312 -26.04 -3.87 -5.06
C GLU A 312 -25.29 -5.03 -4.39
N SER A 313 -24.03 -5.27 -4.78
CA SER A 313 -23.25 -6.36 -4.19
C SER A 313 -22.92 -6.10 -2.71
N VAL A 314 -22.70 -4.83 -2.34
CA VAL A 314 -22.47 -4.46 -0.93
C VAL A 314 -23.72 -4.78 -0.09
N ARG A 315 -24.90 -4.41 -0.58
CA ARG A 315 -26.16 -4.69 0.13
C ARG A 315 -26.46 -6.18 0.21
N ALA A 316 -26.16 -6.92 -0.86
CA ALA A 316 -26.32 -8.39 -0.87
C ALA A 316 -25.41 -9.03 0.17
N LEU A 317 -24.13 -8.61 0.24
CA LEU A 317 -23.20 -9.12 1.25
C LEU A 317 -23.69 -8.79 2.68
N ALA A 318 -24.11 -7.54 2.91
CA ALA A 318 -24.61 -7.12 4.24
C ALA A 318 -25.81 -7.96 4.68
N ASN A 319 -26.76 -8.21 3.76
CA ASN A 319 -27.93 -9.05 4.03
C ASN A 319 -27.52 -10.50 4.35
N ASP A 320 -26.55 -11.03 3.61
CA ASP A 320 -26.05 -12.38 3.84
C ASP A 320 -25.29 -12.49 5.17
N ILE A 321 -24.51 -11.46 5.55
CA ILE A 321 -23.85 -11.40 6.85
C ILE A 321 -24.93 -11.45 7.96
N LYS A 322 -25.95 -10.59 7.84
CA LYS A 322 -27.04 -10.52 8.82
C LYS A 322 -27.75 -11.88 8.94
N SER A 323 -28.22 -12.43 7.84
CA SER A 323 -28.99 -13.69 7.86
C SER A 323 -28.15 -14.88 8.36
N SER A 324 -26.86 -14.92 7.97
CA SER A 324 -25.95 -15.99 8.44
C SER A 324 -25.69 -15.89 9.94
N THR A 325 -25.55 -14.66 10.44
CA THR A 325 -25.32 -14.45 11.90
C THR A 325 -26.57 -14.82 12.69
N GLU A 326 -27.74 -14.31 12.29
CA GLU A 326 -29.01 -14.58 12.96
C GLU A 326 -29.33 -16.11 13.01
N GLN A 327 -29.02 -16.84 11.95
CA GLN A 327 -29.24 -18.28 11.87
C GLN A 327 -28.43 -19.05 12.92
N PHE A 328 -27.28 -18.51 13.34
CA PHE A 328 -26.36 -19.21 14.24
C PHE A 328 -26.16 -18.51 15.60
N SER A 329 -26.94 -17.44 15.85
CA SER A 329 -27.02 -16.82 17.18
C SER A 329 -27.89 -17.70 18.10
N SER A 330 -27.27 -18.31 19.08
CA SER A 330 -28.01 -19.18 20.02
C SER A 330 -27.34 -19.20 21.38
#